data_55854d446e7020280309a4a27dadb839
#
_entry.id   55854d446e7020280309a4a27dadb839
#
_cell.length_a   1.000
_cell.length_b   1.000
_cell.length_c   1.000
_cell.angle_alpha   90.00
_cell.angle_beta   90.00
_cell.angle_gamma   90.00
#
_symmetry.space_group_name_H-M   'P 1'
#
loop_
_entity.id
_entity.type
_entity.pdbx_description
1 polymer ?
#
loop_
_entity_poly.entity_id
_entity_poly.type
_entity_poly.pdbx_seq_one_letter_code
_entity_poly.pdbx_strand_id
1 'polypeptide(L)'
;MIENEAPVIADSLWSATANPIPPCPPLESDDSAEVAVIGAGFTGLSAALHLAERDIETVVLEAETPGWGASGRNGGQVNPGLIEDPDQIEARFGPEMGRRMILLSGAASDLVFSLIERHGISCDAVQSGWIRAAQNATALKTLESRVEQWQRRGGPLRLLDRDEVRQMIGTDVYCGGAIDPRGGNLHPLNYALGLAGAAIAAGVRIHGRSRALSVK
;
A
#
# COMPACT_ATOMS: atom_id res chain seq x y z
N MET A 1 -3.77 -19.58 5.62
CA MET A 1 -4.34 -19.10 6.89
C MET A 1 -3.31 -19.42 7.96
N ILE A 2 -3.00 -18.50 8.84
CA ILE A 2 -2.12 -18.80 9.98
C ILE A 2 -2.99 -19.54 11.00
N GLU A 3 -2.59 -20.77 11.36
CA GLU A 3 -3.31 -21.53 12.37
C GLU A 3 -3.26 -20.81 13.72
N ASN A 4 -4.39 -20.80 14.45
CA ASN A 4 -4.55 -20.18 15.77
C ASN A 4 -4.56 -18.62 15.80
N GLU A 5 -4.83 -17.97 14.70
CA GLU A 5 -5.02 -16.51 14.69
C GLU A 5 -6.42 -16.15 15.19
N ALA A 6 -6.50 -15.21 16.14
CA ALA A 6 -7.79 -14.77 16.70
C ALA A 6 -8.59 -13.93 15.69
N PRO A 7 -9.94 -14.01 15.68
CA PRO A 7 -10.79 -13.25 14.75
C PRO A 7 -10.88 -11.75 15.09
N VAL A 8 -10.07 -11.27 16.02
CA VAL A 8 -9.96 -9.86 16.40
C VAL A 8 -8.62 -9.29 15.93
N ILE A 9 -8.58 -8.00 15.64
CA ILE A 9 -7.32 -7.32 15.34
C ILE A 9 -6.42 -7.38 16.58
N ALA A 10 -5.16 -7.77 16.40
CA ALA A 10 -4.19 -7.86 17.48
C ALA A 10 -3.97 -6.50 18.15
N ASP A 11 -3.75 -6.51 19.45
CA ASP A 11 -3.40 -5.31 20.21
C ASP A 11 -2.11 -4.70 19.65
N SER A 12 -2.22 -3.48 19.19
CA SER A 12 -1.15 -2.74 18.55
C SER A 12 -1.42 -1.25 18.62
N LEU A 13 -0.42 -0.43 18.28
CA LEU A 13 -0.62 1.01 18.10
C LEU A 13 -1.78 1.28 17.13
N TRP A 14 -1.84 0.50 16.04
CA TRP A 14 -2.85 0.68 15.01
C TRP A 14 -4.27 0.38 15.51
N SER A 15 -4.47 -0.67 16.29
CA SER A 15 -5.78 -0.97 16.84
C SER A 15 -6.21 0.02 17.94
N ALA A 16 -5.24 0.50 18.75
CA ALA A 16 -5.48 1.45 19.82
C ALA A 16 -5.86 2.86 19.33
N THR A 17 -5.44 3.21 18.12
CA THR A 17 -5.67 4.54 17.51
C THR A 17 -6.54 4.47 16.25
N ALA A 18 -7.23 3.34 16.04
CA ALA A 18 -8.07 3.12 14.87
C ALA A 18 -9.31 4.00 14.86
N ASN A 19 -9.68 4.46 13.68
CA ASN A 19 -10.98 5.04 13.40
C ASN A 19 -12.10 3.98 13.55
N PRO A 20 -13.36 4.39 13.71
CA PRO A 20 -14.49 3.47 13.71
C PRO A 20 -14.53 2.61 12.44
N ILE A 21 -14.80 1.32 12.62
CA ILE A 21 -15.01 0.39 11.49
C ILE A 21 -16.30 0.76 10.77
N PRO A 22 -16.28 0.97 9.44
CA PRO A 22 -17.50 1.21 8.68
C PRO A 22 -18.45 0.00 8.75
N PRO A 23 -19.75 0.17 8.52
CA PRO A 23 -20.74 -0.90 8.64
C PRO A 23 -20.49 -1.98 7.57
N CYS A 24 -20.08 -3.17 7.99
CA CYS A 24 -19.84 -4.34 7.17
C CYS A 24 -20.59 -5.54 7.78
N PRO A 25 -21.93 -5.64 7.59
CA PRO A 25 -22.71 -6.72 8.16
C PRO A 25 -22.31 -8.08 7.56
N PRO A 26 -22.50 -9.19 8.27
CA PRO A 26 -22.34 -10.51 7.68
C PRO A 26 -23.28 -10.73 6.49
N LEU A 27 -22.87 -11.60 5.56
CA LEU A 27 -23.76 -12.11 4.52
C LEU A 27 -24.73 -13.11 5.14
N GLU A 28 -26.01 -12.78 5.20
CA GLU A 28 -27.04 -13.60 5.85
C GLU A 28 -27.91 -14.39 4.85
N SER A 29 -27.83 -14.05 3.56
CA SER A 29 -28.59 -14.69 2.49
C SER A 29 -27.82 -14.70 1.18
N ASP A 30 -28.35 -15.40 0.18
CA ASP A 30 -27.79 -15.35 -1.18
C ASP A 30 -27.75 -13.89 -1.68
N ASP A 31 -26.63 -13.53 -2.30
CA ASP A 31 -26.41 -12.24 -2.93
C ASP A 31 -25.84 -12.45 -4.34
N SER A 32 -26.02 -11.45 -5.20
CA SER A 32 -25.53 -11.45 -6.57
C SER A 32 -24.87 -10.12 -6.92
N ALA A 33 -23.79 -10.16 -7.70
CA ALA A 33 -23.11 -8.99 -8.22
C ALA A 33 -22.39 -9.36 -9.52
N GLU A 34 -21.99 -8.37 -10.31
CA GLU A 34 -21.17 -8.60 -11.49
C GLU A 34 -19.76 -9.07 -11.10
N VAL A 35 -19.23 -8.54 -9.99
CA VAL A 35 -17.89 -8.90 -9.47
C VAL A 35 -17.96 -9.19 -7.98
N ALA A 36 -17.44 -10.36 -7.58
CA ALA A 36 -17.19 -10.70 -6.19
C ALA A 36 -15.69 -10.60 -5.88
N VAL A 37 -15.33 -9.81 -4.89
CA VAL A 37 -13.96 -9.64 -4.39
C VAL A 37 -13.81 -10.39 -3.08
N ILE A 38 -12.79 -11.23 -2.96
CA ILE A 38 -12.49 -11.98 -1.73
C ILE A 38 -11.35 -11.28 -0.98
N GLY A 39 -11.67 -10.79 0.21
CA GLY A 39 -10.76 -10.09 1.11
C GLY A 39 -10.85 -8.58 1.06
N ALA A 40 -11.06 -7.96 2.22
CA ALA A 40 -11.11 -6.51 2.42
C ALA A 40 -9.77 -5.95 2.92
N GLY A 41 -8.65 -6.36 2.30
CA GLY A 41 -7.35 -5.70 2.42
C GLY A 41 -7.19 -4.58 1.39
N PHE A 42 -6.02 -3.92 1.35
CA PHE A 42 -5.76 -2.81 0.41
C PHE A 42 -6.09 -3.17 -1.04
N THR A 43 -5.66 -4.32 -1.50
CA THR A 43 -5.88 -4.75 -2.90
C THR A 43 -7.35 -4.94 -3.21
N GLY A 44 -8.08 -5.68 -2.37
CA GLY A 44 -9.50 -5.95 -2.60
C GLY A 44 -10.34 -4.68 -2.50
N LEU A 45 -10.11 -3.85 -1.48
CA LEU A 45 -10.85 -2.60 -1.30
C LEU A 45 -10.58 -1.59 -2.43
N SER A 46 -9.31 -1.46 -2.84
CA SER A 46 -8.95 -0.60 -3.98
C SER A 46 -9.57 -1.11 -5.28
N ALA A 47 -9.54 -2.43 -5.53
CA ALA A 47 -10.18 -3.01 -6.71
C ALA A 47 -11.69 -2.77 -6.71
N ALA A 48 -12.37 -3.03 -5.59
CA ALA A 48 -13.80 -2.84 -5.44
C ALA A 48 -14.21 -1.36 -5.64
N LEU A 49 -13.46 -0.43 -5.05
CA LEU A 49 -13.68 1.01 -5.24
C LEU A 49 -13.57 1.40 -6.71
N HIS A 50 -12.50 0.99 -7.39
CA HIS A 50 -12.29 1.31 -8.81
C HIS A 50 -13.31 0.65 -9.74
N LEU A 51 -13.87 -0.51 -9.39
CA LEU A 51 -14.97 -1.15 -10.12
C LEU A 51 -16.26 -0.35 -9.94
N ALA A 52 -16.60 0.01 -8.70
CA ALA A 52 -17.78 0.82 -8.42
C ALA A 52 -17.74 2.22 -9.05
N GLU A 53 -16.54 2.87 -9.09
CA GLU A 53 -16.34 4.13 -9.83
C GLU A 53 -16.58 4.00 -11.34
N ARG A 54 -16.77 2.78 -11.86
CA ARG A 54 -17.11 2.45 -13.24
C ARG A 54 -18.49 1.85 -13.39
N ASP A 55 -19.34 2.04 -12.38
CA ASP A 55 -20.71 1.52 -12.33
C ASP A 55 -20.80 -0.01 -12.40
N ILE A 56 -19.73 -0.73 -12.01
CA ILE A 56 -19.71 -2.21 -11.93
C ILE A 56 -20.19 -2.64 -10.55
N GLU A 57 -21.30 -3.35 -10.52
CA GLU A 57 -21.87 -3.86 -9.27
C GLU A 57 -20.92 -4.85 -8.58
N THR A 58 -20.45 -4.47 -7.39
CA THR A 58 -19.39 -5.18 -6.70
C THR A 58 -19.77 -5.53 -5.27
N VAL A 59 -19.48 -6.77 -4.89
CA VAL A 59 -19.55 -7.26 -3.50
C VAL A 59 -18.17 -7.67 -3.00
N VAL A 60 -17.87 -7.38 -1.74
CA VAL A 60 -16.64 -7.83 -1.06
C VAL A 60 -17.00 -8.78 0.06
N LEU A 61 -16.37 -9.96 0.07
CA LEU A 61 -16.49 -10.94 1.16
C LEU A 61 -15.21 -10.94 1.97
N GLU A 62 -15.31 -10.56 3.24
CA GLU A 62 -14.19 -10.53 4.18
C GLU A 62 -14.41 -11.53 5.31
N ALA A 63 -13.39 -12.33 5.59
CA ALA A 63 -13.49 -13.38 6.61
C ALA A 63 -13.68 -12.81 8.03
N GLU A 64 -13.08 -11.66 8.31
CA GLU A 64 -13.10 -11.01 9.62
C GLU A 64 -13.65 -9.58 9.50
N THR A 65 -12.77 -8.58 9.58
CA THR A 65 -13.10 -7.15 9.41
C THR A 65 -12.18 -6.51 8.36
N PRO A 66 -12.59 -5.43 7.69
CA PRO A 66 -11.69 -4.71 6.78
C PRO A 66 -10.35 -4.38 7.42
N GLY A 67 -9.25 -4.69 6.73
CA GLY A 67 -7.91 -4.45 7.21
C GLY A 67 -7.40 -5.41 8.29
N TRP A 68 -8.15 -6.44 8.68
CA TRP A 68 -7.74 -7.40 9.72
C TRP A 68 -6.41 -8.09 9.44
N GLY A 69 -6.12 -8.40 8.18
CA GLY A 69 -4.89 -9.05 7.76
C GLY A 69 -3.67 -8.11 7.72
N ALA A 70 -2.72 -8.39 6.84
CA ALA A 70 -1.47 -7.62 6.69
C ALA A 70 -1.69 -6.13 6.42
N SER A 71 -2.81 -5.76 5.79
CA SER A 71 -3.13 -4.36 5.48
C SER A 71 -3.30 -3.48 6.70
N GLY A 72 -3.79 -3.99 7.83
CA GLY A 72 -3.91 -3.22 9.07
C GLY A 72 -2.75 -3.43 10.06
N ARG A 73 -1.72 -4.22 9.70
CA ARG A 73 -0.65 -4.66 10.62
C ARG A 73 0.77 -4.31 10.14
N ASN A 74 0.89 -3.63 9.01
CA ASN A 74 2.20 -3.25 8.46
C ASN A 74 2.74 -1.97 9.11
N GLY A 75 3.97 -1.57 8.74
CA GLY A 75 4.62 -0.39 9.31
C GLY A 75 4.12 0.96 8.76
N GLY A 76 3.12 0.99 7.89
CA GLY A 76 2.54 2.22 7.34
C GLY A 76 3.41 2.93 6.31
N GLN A 77 4.52 2.35 5.89
CA GLN A 77 5.39 2.95 4.88
C GLN A 77 4.78 2.80 3.48
N VAL A 78 4.72 3.91 2.75
CA VAL A 78 4.33 3.95 1.34
C VAL A 78 5.59 4.08 0.49
N ASN A 79 6.05 2.95 -0.04
CA ASN A 79 7.32 2.86 -0.75
C ASN A 79 7.09 2.74 -2.26
N PRO A 80 7.65 3.65 -3.08
CA PRO A 80 7.59 3.55 -4.54
C PRO A 80 8.48 2.42 -5.09
N GLY A 81 8.00 1.73 -6.11
CA GLY A 81 8.76 0.70 -6.81
C GLY A 81 8.72 -0.67 -6.15
N LEU A 82 9.44 -1.61 -6.76
CA LEU A 82 9.64 -2.97 -6.25
C LEU A 82 10.94 -3.06 -5.45
N ILE A 83 11.13 -4.20 -4.77
CA ILE A 83 12.36 -4.46 -4.00
C ILE A 83 13.57 -4.62 -4.94
N GLU A 84 13.36 -5.30 -6.08
CA GLU A 84 14.38 -5.47 -7.12
C GLU A 84 14.65 -4.14 -7.82
N ASP A 85 15.89 -4.00 -8.30
CA ASP A 85 16.28 -2.85 -9.09
C ASP A 85 15.70 -2.91 -10.51
N PRO A 86 15.43 -1.77 -11.15
CA PRO A 86 14.80 -1.72 -12.47
C PRO A 86 15.48 -2.59 -13.55
N ASP A 87 16.81 -2.61 -13.59
CA ASP A 87 17.54 -3.42 -14.56
C ASP A 87 17.35 -4.93 -14.33
N GLN A 88 17.23 -5.36 -13.06
CA GLN A 88 16.94 -6.76 -12.72
C GLN A 88 15.51 -7.15 -13.11
N ILE A 89 14.56 -6.25 -12.97
CA ILE A 89 13.17 -6.48 -13.39
C ILE A 89 13.09 -6.66 -14.90
N GLU A 90 13.73 -5.78 -15.68
CA GLU A 90 13.77 -5.92 -17.13
C GLU A 90 14.54 -7.16 -17.58
N ALA A 91 15.65 -7.51 -16.92
CA ALA A 91 16.39 -8.72 -17.22
C ALA A 91 15.57 -10.00 -16.99
N ARG A 92 14.72 -10.00 -15.93
CA ARG A 92 13.91 -11.16 -15.54
C ARG A 92 12.63 -11.30 -16.37
N PHE A 93 11.94 -10.21 -16.68
CA PHE A 93 10.62 -10.22 -17.30
C PHE A 93 10.61 -9.73 -18.75
N GLY A 94 11.78 -9.38 -19.29
CA GLY A 94 11.95 -8.77 -20.60
C GLY A 94 11.65 -7.26 -20.60
N PRO A 95 12.10 -6.56 -21.67
CA PRO A 95 12.08 -5.09 -21.70
C PRO A 95 10.65 -4.51 -21.67
N GLU A 96 9.69 -5.15 -22.33
CA GLU A 96 8.31 -4.64 -22.38
C GLU A 96 7.58 -4.82 -21.05
N MET A 97 7.50 -6.04 -20.55
CA MET A 97 6.82 -6.35 -19.29
C MET A 97 7.56 -5.70 -18.11
N GLY A 98 8.90 -5.79 -18.07
CA GLY A 98 9.71 -5.17 -17.02
C GLY A 98 9.49 -3.66 -16.96
N ARG A 99 9.46 -2.96 -18.09
CA ARG A 99 9.14 -1.53 -18.14
C ARG A 99 7.75 -1.22 -17.60
N ARG A 100 6.72 -2.00 -17.98
CA ARG A 100 5.35 -1.84 -17.44
C ARG A 100 5.31 -2.02 -15.93
N MET A 101 5.99 -3.04 -15.40
CA MET A 101 6.07 -3.29 -13.96
C MET A 101 6.77 -2.14 -13.21
N ILE A 102 7.85 -1.61 -13.75
CA ILE A 102 8.59 -0.48 -13.16
C ILE A 102 7.70 0.77 -13.12
N LEU A 103 7.04 1.12 -14.22
CA LEU A 103 6.16 2.28 -14.30
C LEU A 103 4.98 2.14 -13.33
N LEU A 104 4.30 0.99 -13.33
CA LEU A 104 3.16 0.73 -12.45
C LEU A 104 3.56 0.80 -10.97
N SER A 105 4.64 0.11 -10.59
CA SER A 105 5.10 0.11 -9.20
C SER A 105 5.66 1.45 -8.76
N GLY A 106 6.30 2.19 -9.66
CA GLY A 106 6.78 3.55 -9.38
C GLY A 106 5.66 4.55 -9.14
N ALA A 107 4.50 4.39 -9.80
CA ALA A 107 3.34 5.23 -9.63
C ALA A 107 2.41 4.79 -8.48
N ALA A 108 2.66 3.63 -7.86
CA ALA A 108 1.75 3.06 -6.86
C ALA A 108 1.59 3.94 -5.61
N SER A 109 2.64 4.61 -5.17
CA SER A 109 2.59 5.53 -4.03
C SER A 109 1.73 6.77 -4.33
N ASP A 110 1.84 7.33 -5.53
CA ASP A 110 1.03 8.47 -5.94
C ASP A 110 -0.46 8.09 -6.00
N LEU A 111 -0.78 6.86 -6.43
CA LEU A 111 -2.15 6.34 -6.37
C LEU A 111 -2.68 6.29 -4.93
N VAL A 112 -1.87 5.81 -3.97
CA VAL A 112 -2.28 5.76 -2.55
C VAL A 112 -2.63 7.16 -2.05
N PHE A 113 -1.75 8.15 -2.22
CA PHE A 113 -1.99 9.51 -1.76
C PHE A 113 -3.15 10.18 -2.51
N SER A 114 -3.30 9.92 -3.81
CA SER A 114 -4.44 10.44 -4.58
C SER A 114 -5.79 9.87 -4.13
N LEU A 115 -5.85 8.59 -3.73
CA LEU A 115 -7.04 7.99 -3.14
C LEU A 115 -7.38 8.62 -1.78
N ILE A 116 -6.36 8.84 -0.96
CA ILE A 116 -6.53 9.51 0.35
C ILE A 116 -7.13 10.90 0.17
N GLU A 117 -6.57 11.70 -0.71
CA GLU A 117 -7.05 13.06 -1.00
C GLU A 117 -8.45 13.06 -1.60
N ARG A 118 -8.68 12.28 -2.64
CA ARG A 118 -9.94 12.23 -3.40
C ARG A 118 -11.13 11.78 -2.55
N HIS A 119 -10.91 10.82 -1.64
CA HIS A 119 -11.96 10.27 -0.79
C HIS A 119 -11.94 10.80 0.64
N GLY A 120 -11.08 11.75 0.97
CA GLY A 120 -10.98 12.34 2.30
C GLY A 120 -10.66 11.32 3.40
N ILE A 121 -9.77 10.35 3.10
CA ILE A 121 -9.43 9.27 4.03
C ILE A 121 -8.57 9.81 5.19
N SER A 122 -9.11 9.76 6.40
CA SER A 122 -8.38 10.17 7.61
C SER A 122 -7.48 9.01 8.09
N CYS A 123 -6.19 9.07 7.74
CA CYS A 123 -5.20 8.04 8.06
C CYS A 123 -3.81 8.60 8.36
N ASP A 124 -3.71 9.83 8.87
CA ASP A 124 -2.45 10.50 9.23
C ASP A 124 -1.38 10.43 8.13
N ALA A 125 -1.80 10.51 6.88
CA ALA A 125 -0.91 10.36 5.73
C ALA A 125 0.00 11.57 5.56
N VAL A 126 1.29 11.30 5.38
CA VAL A 126 2.33 12.31 5.12
C VAL A 126 3.18 11.86 3.95
N GLN A 127 3.11 12.57 2.83
CA GLN A 127 3.96 12.35 1.65
C GLN A 127 5.21 13.24 1.74
N SER A 128 6.16 12.88 2.59
CA SER A 128 7.40 13.62 2.83
C SER A 128 8.63 13.00 2.17
N GLY A 129 8.42 11.96 1.37
CA GLY A 129 9.49 11.17 0.76
C GLY A 129 9.85 9.92 1.58
N TRP A 130 10.62 9.05 0.96
CA TRP A 130 11.14 7.83 1.53
C TRP A 130 12.66 7.80 1.39
N ILE A 131 13.38 7.68 2.51
CA ILE A 131 14.83 7.73 2.55
C ILE A 131 15.38 6.31 2.76
N ARG A 132 16.34 5.93 1.92
CA ARG A 132 17.25 4.80 2.16
C ARG A 132 18.61 5.35 2.57
N ALA A 133 18.99 5.14 3.81
CA ALA A 133 20.29 5.58 4.33
C ALA A 133 21.35 4.49 4.15
N ALA A 134 22.57 4.88 3.80
CA ALA A 134 23.71 4.00 3.60
C ALA A 134 24.62 4.01 4.83
N GLN A 135 24.86 2.84 5.40
CA GLN A 135 25.72 2.69 6.57
C GLN A 135 27.22 2.67 6.23
N ASN A 136 27.56 2.40 4.97
CA ASN A 136 28.95 2.32 4.49
C ASN A 136 29.04 2.59 2.99
N ALA A 137 30.27 2.74 2.48
CA ALA A 137 30.53 3.06 1.07
C ALA A 137 29.98 2.01 0.09
N THR A 138 29.95 0.73 0.46
CA THR A 138 29.38 -0.33 -0.40
C THR A 138 27.88 -0.15 -0.54
N ALA A 139 27.18 0.10 0.56
CA ALA A 139 25.74 0.38 0.53
C ALA A 139 25.44 1.66 -0.26
N LEU A 140 26.24 2.71 -0.11
CA LEU A 140 26.09 3.95 -0.86
C LEU A 140 26.23 3.71 -2.37
N LYS A 141 27.27 2.96 -2.79
CA LYS A 141 27.46 2.62 -4.21
C LYS A 141 26.28 1.82 -4.79
N THR A 142 25.66 0.95 -3.99
CA THR A 142 24.43 0.24 -4.42
C THR A 142 23.27 1.22 -4.62
N LEU A 143 23.12 2.20 -3.74
CA LEU A 143 22.10 3.23 -3.88
C LEU A 143 22.36 4.15 -5.08
N GLU A 144 23.61 4.51 -5.35
CA GLU A 144 24.00 5.27 -6.55
C GLU A 144 23.53 4.58 -7.81
N SER A 145 23.85 3.28 -7.96
CA SER A 145 23.39 2.48 -9.10
C SER A 145 21.85 2.44 -9.20
N ARG A 146 21.14 2.26 -8.07
CA ARG A 146 19.68 2.27 -8.07
C ARG A 146 19.09 3.62 -8.50
N VAL A 147 19.64 4.71 -8.01
CA VAL A 147 19.21 6.07 -8.38
C VAL A 147 19.40 6.29 -9.88
N GLU A 148 20.58 5.95 -10.44
CA GLU A 148 20.83 6.04 -11.88
C GLU A 148 19.83 5.24 -12.71
N GLN A 149 19.51 4.01 -12.28
CA GLN A 149 18.56 3.15 -12.97
C GLN A 149 17.16 3.75 -13.01
N TRP A 150 16.70 4.35 -11.90
CA TRP A 150 15.42 5.04 -11.84
C TRP A 150 15.41 6.33 -12.64
N GLN A 151 16.48 7.14 -12.55
CA GLN A 151 16.59 8.41 -13.28
C GLN A 151 16.59 8.20 -14.80
N ARG A 152 17.27 7.16 -15.30
CA ARG A 152 17.21 6.80 -16.73
C ARG A 152 15.79 6.48 -17.22
N ARG A 153 14.88 6.13 -16.30
CA ARG A 153 13.47 5.81 -16.59
C ARG A 153 12.50 6.93 -16.17
N GLY A 154 13.05 8.11 -15.86
CA GLY A 154 12.25 9.29 -15.47
C GLY A 154 11.80 9.29 -14.01
N GLY A 155 12.32 8.41 -13.16
CA GLY A 155 12.03 8.39 -11.74
C GLY A 155 12.70 9.55 -11.00
N PRO A 156 12.07 10.12 -9.96
CA PRO A 156 12.52 11.34 -9.28
C PRO A 156 13.51 11.08 -8.14
N LEU A 157 14.04 9.87 -8.02
CA LEU A 157 15.01 9.55 -6.99
C LEU A 157 16.26 10.42 -7.10
N ARG A 158 16.78 10.88 -5.96
CA ARG A 158 18.06 11.57 -5.89
C ARG A 158 18.94 11.05 -4.78
N LEU A 159 20.23 11.19 -4.97
CA LEU A 159 21.21 10.92 -3.90
C LEU A 159 21.14 12.02 -2.84
N LEU A 160 21.49 11.63 -1.63
CA LEU A 160 21.70 12.50 -0.47
C LEU A 160 23.15 12.32 -0.03
N ASP A 161 23.84 13.42 0.18
CA ASP A 161 25.13 13.39 0.83
C ASP A 161 24.99 13.15 2.35
N ARG A 162 26.13 13.06 3.06
CA ARG A 162 26.14 12.78 4.50
C ARG A 162 25.44 13.88 5.31
N ASP A 163 25.64 15.14 4.94
CA ASP A 163 25.08 16.26 5.69
C ASP A 163 23.57 16.39 5.46
N GLU A 164 23.09 16.15 4.25
CA GLU A 164 21.67 16.08 3.93
C GLU A 164 20.97 14.96 4.73
N VAL A 165 21.54 13.74 4.74
CA VAL A 165 20.99 12.61 5.52
C VAL A 165 20.96 12.96 7.00
N ARG A 166 22.04 13.53 7.55
CA ARG A 166 22.11 13.96 8.94
C ARG A 166 21.03 14.96 9.30
N GLN A 167 20.80 15.94 8.45
CA GLN A 167 19.75 16.96 8.68
C GLN A 167 18.34 16.34 8.64
N MET A 168 18.10 15.40 7.72
CA MET A 168 16.79 14.80 7.54
C MET A 168 16.46 13.73 8.58
N ILE A 169 17.46 12.94 9.03
CA ILE A 169 17.25 11.78 9.94
C ILE A 169 17.63 12.11 11.39
N GLY A 170 18.47 13.13 11.61
CA GLY A 170 18.89 13.57 12.96
C GLY A 170 20.05 12.74 13.54
N THR A 171 20.82 12.00 12.70
CA THR A 171 21.98 11.21 13.13
C THR A 171 23.10 11.26 12.10
N ASP A 172 24.35 11.08 12.54
CA ASP A 172 25.55 11.14 11.70
C ASP A 172 26.16 9.76 11.40
N VAL A 173 25.46 8.67 11.74
CA VAL A 173 25.93 7.29 11.55
C VAL A 173 25.95 6.86 10.09
N TYR A 174 25.22 7.54 9.22
CA TYR A 174 25.13 7.21 7.80
C TYR A 174 26.13 8.02 6.97
N CYS A 175 26.67 7.41 5.92
CA CYS A 175 27.65 8.07 5.03
C CYS A 175 27.00 8.76 3.82
N GLY A 176 25.70 8.60 3.63
CA GLY A 176 24.89 9.16 2.55
C GLY A 176 23.60 8.39 2.43
N GLY A 177 22.84 8.63 1.36
CA GLY A 177 21.57 7.96 1.13
C GLY A 177 20.94 8.27 -0.21
N ALA A 178 19.69 7.89 -0.37
CA ALA A 178 18.85 8.29 -1.48
C ALA A 178 17.44 8.59 -0.97
N ILE A 179 16.76 9.55 -1.60
CA ILE A 179 15.36 9.88 -1.34
C ILE A 179 14.52 9.68 -2.59
N ASP A 180 13.35 9.07 -2.40
CA ASP A 180 12.27 9.11 -3.40
C ASP A 180 11.14 10.01 -2.86
N PRO A 181 10.87 11.16 -3.47
CA PRO A 181 9.89 12.12 -2.97
C PRO A 181 8.43 11.62 -3.07
N ARG A 182 8.17 10.57 -3.85
CA ARG A 182 6.84 9.97 -3.98
C ARG A 182 6.42 9.16 -2.76
N GLY A 183 7.39 8.73 -1.95
CA GLY A 183 7.16 7.95 -0.75
C GLY A 183 6.60 8.76 0.42
N GLY A 184 6.22 8.04 1.48
CA GLY A 184 5.74 8.64 2.71
C GLY A 184 5.29 7.59 3.72
N ASN A 185 4.42 7.98 4.63
CA ASN A 185 3.84 7.09 5.62
C ASN A 185 2.38 7.44 5.90
N LEU A 186 1.68 6.49 6.51
CA LEU A 186 0.28 6.62 6.91
C LEU A 186 -0.04 5.64 8.06
N HIS A 187 -1.20 5.81 8.66
CA HIS A 187 -1.78 4.84 9.59
C HIS A 187 -2.45 3.71 8.78
N PRO A 188 -1.86 2.50 8.70
CA PRO A 188 -2.28 1.49 7.72
C PRO A 188 -3.70 0.96 7.98
N LEU A 189 -4.09 0.75 9.23
CA LEU A 189 -5.45 0.31 9.55
C LEU A 189 -6.47 1.37 9.17
N ASN A 190 -6.23 2.65 9.50
CA ASN A 190 -7.13 3.74 9.13
C ASN A 190 -7.23 3.92 7.61
N TYR A 191 -6.16 3.67 6.87
CA TYR A 191 -6.22 3.67 5.41
C TYR A 191 -7.11 2.53 4.88
N ALA A 192 -7.01 1.31 5.43
CA ALA A 192 -7.90 0.20 5.07
C ALA A 192 -9.36 0.51 5.39
N LEU A 193 -9.64 1.03 6.60
CA LEU A 193 -10.99 1.41 7.03
C LEU A 193 -11.56 2.55 6.17
N GLY A 194 -10.72 3.52 5.81
CA GLY A 194 -11.10 4.62 4.94
C GLY A 194 -11.40 4.17 3.51
N LEU A 195 -10.61 3.25 2.95
CA LEU A 195 -10.91 2.62 1.65
C LEU A 195 -12.23 1.85 1.69
N ALA A 196 -12.51 1.12 2.78
CA ALA A 196 -13.79 0.44 2.95
C ALA A 196 -14.96 1.43 2.99
N GLY A 197 -14.82 2.52 3.74
CA GLY A 197 -15.82 3.60 3.77
C GLY A 197 -16.05 4.24 2.40
N ALA A 198 -14.97 4.53 1.65
CA ALA A 198 -15.05 5.06 0.30
C ALA A 198 -15.72 4.09 -0.67
N ALA A 199 -15.40 2.80 -0.60
CA ALA A 199 -16.02 1.77 -1.41
C ALA A 199 -17.53 1.64 -1.12
N ILE A 200 -17.94 1.65 0.15
CA ILE A 200 -19.36 1.65 0.56
C ILE A 200 -20.07 2.90 0.03
N ALA A 201 -19.46 4.07 0.16
CA ALA A 201 -20.03 5.32 -0.36
C ALA A 201 -20.19 5.30 -1.90
N ALA A 202 -19.35 4.54 -2.61
CA ALA A 202 -19.45 4.30 -4.05
C ALA A 202 -20.43 3.16 -4.43
N GLY A 203 -21.13 2.55 -3.46
CA GLY A 203 -22.14 1.52 -3.70
C GLY A 203 -21.66 0.07 -3.56
N VAL A 204 -20.40 -0.16 -3.14
CA VAL A 204 -19.92 -1.53 -2.86
C VAL A 204 -20.59 -2.08 -1.61
N ARG A 205 -21.10 -3.31 -1.68
CA ARG A 205 -21.53 -4.07 -0.52
C ARG A 205 -20.34 -4.80 0.07
N ILE A 206 -20.04 -4.57 1.34
CA ILE A 206 -18.94 -5.25 2.05
C ILE A 206 -19.54 -6.11 3.16
N HIS A 207 -19.33 -7.42 3.09
CA HIS A 207 -19.76 -8.37 4.09
C HIS A 207 -18.55 -8.84 4.93
N GLY A 208 -18.45 -8.33 6.15
CA GLY A 208 -17.50 -8.82 7.16
C GLY A 208 -17.98 -10.14 7.77
N ARG A 209 -17.10 -10.86 8.45
CA ARG A 209 -17.39 -12.18 9.04
C ARG A 209 -18.07 -13.14 8.05
N SER A 210 -17.70 -13.04 6.79
CA SER A 210 -18.29 -13.76 5.67
C SER A 210 -17.19 -14.43 4.84
N ARG A 211 -16.67 -15.52 5.39
CA ARG A 211 -15.55 -16.26 4.81
C ARG A 211 -15.97 -17.01 3.55
N ALA A 212 -15.31 -16.75 2.42
CA ALA A 212 -15.44 -17.57 1.22
C ALA A 212 -14.84 -18.97 1.48
N LEU A 213 -15.65 -20.01 1.32
CA LEU A 213 -15.25 -21.40 1.56
C LEU A 213 -14.78 -22.11 0.29
N SER A 214 -15.36 -21.78 -0.84
CA SER A 214 -15.00 -22.33 -2.14
C SER A 214 -15.37 -21.40 -3.28
N VAL A 215 -14.68 -21.53 -4.38
CA VAL A 215 -14.98 -20.87 -5.66
C VAL A 215 -15.17 -22.01 -6.67
N LYS A 216 -16.24 -21.92 -7.47
CA LYS A 216 -16.56 -22.93 -8.50
C LYS A 216 -16.42 -22.33 -9.90
#